data_e22817a34090f73826e52a08841ea342
#
_entry.id   e22817a34090f73826e52a08841ea342
#
_cell.length_a   1.000
_cell.length_b   1.000
_cell.length_c   1.000
_cell.angle_alpha   90.00
_cell.angle_beta   90.00
_cell.angle_gamma   90.00
#
_symmetry.space_group_name_H-M   'P 1'
#
loop_
_entity.id
_entity.type
_entity.pdbx_description
1 polymer ?
#
loop_
_entity_poly.entity_id
_entity_poly.type
_entity_poly.pdbx_seq_one_letter_code
_entity_poly.pdbx_strand_id
1 'polypeptide(L)'
;MKNVLGLLKGVFVYRKYVLLNIFTNSIYVFFSLFSFVLIIPFISVLFGVVSAPLQCPEFAFDKDVIMDYVAWHLESYKQSHGIYACLFAIGGCYLVCVFLSALFRYLGMFFLAPIRNGITKDLRNALYNKITTLPISFFSTRKKGDLIARLTSDLEEIEWSVLSSLQMLVKDPLMVLFCLITLILASWELLLLALVIMPVAYFLINKVGKSLKRNSTKAQSKIGALLSLCEEAIGGLRLIKSYNAESVIADKFSKSNDEYTKTAIKVARRRELASPLTEFLAIFALVFVVILGGTMVLRGKLGPEILIGFTLIFARMIAPLQAVSTAFYNLQRAEPCAKRINEILDADEKIIQADNALVLQSFENEIRFEDVCFSYDDSETRVLKNINLKIRKGETIALVGESGGGKSTLMDLIPRFADCTCGNISVDGIDIKQLDINSLRKTIGYVGQQAILFNDTIFNNIAFGLPDARMEDVEAAAKAANAHNFIMKTENGYQTRLIDRGMSLSGGERQRICIARELLKNPEILLLDEATSALDTQSEFVVQQAIDELSKSKTCIIIAHRLSTVTKADRIILLESGEIKEEGTYQELIRLNQRFARLVEMQTL
;
A
#
# COMPACT_ATOMS: atom_id res chain seq x y z
N MET A 1 -15.60 4.63 -4.88
CA MET A 1 -15.34 6.10 -4.97
C MET A 1 -15.24 6.78 -3.61
N LYS A 2 -16.00 6.36 -2.57
CA LYS A 2 -15.92 6.96 -1.22
C LYS A 2 -14.52 6.77 -0.59
N ASN A 3 -13.93 5.57 -0.73
CA ASN A 3 -12.61 5.25 -0.17
C ASN A 3 -11.48 6.03 -0.87
N VAL A 4 -11.53 6.12 -2.21
CA VAL A 4 -10.58 6.90 -3.00
C VAL A 4 -10.66 8.39 -2.64
N LEU A 5 -11.87 8.96 -2.50
CA LEU A 5 -12.05 10.36 -2.09
C LEU A 5 -11.51 10.63 -0.68
N GLY A 6 -11.59 9.65 0.22
CA GLY A 6 -10.97 9.71 1.55
C GLY A 6 -9.46 9.90 1.47
N LEU A 7 -8.78 9.12 0.64
CA LEU A 7 -7.33 9.20 0.43
C LEU A 7 -6.90 10.51 -0.25
N LEU A 8 -7.77 11.08 -1.11
CA LEU A 8 -7.51 12.36 -1.77
C LEU A 8 -7.51 13.56 -0.83
N LYS A 9 -8.01 13.45 0.41
CA LYS A 9 -7.90 14.54 1.40
C LYS A 9 -6.45 14.97 1.63
N GLY A 10 -5.48 14.08 1.47
CA GLY A 10 -4.05 14.39 1.51
C GLY A 10 -3.59 15.42 0.46
N VAL A 11 -4.36 15.62 -0.63
CA VAL A 11 -4.07 16.61 -1.67
C VAL A 11 -4.03 18.04 -1.10
N PHE A 12 -4.85 18.33 -0.06
CA PHE A 12 -4.89 19.66 0.56
C PHE A 12 -3.58 20.05 1.27
N VAL A 13 -2.77 19.10 1.68
CA VAL A 13 -1.43 19.35 2.24
C VAL A 13 -0.53 20.02 1.19
N TYR A 14 -0.72 19.65 -0.08
CA TYR A 14 0.06 20.13 -1.23
C TYR A 14 -0.62 21.32 -1.95
N ARG A 15 -1.49 22.09 -1.27
CA ARG A 15 -2.33 23.17 -1.85
C ARG A 15 -1.57 24.15 -2.73
N LYS A 16 -0.32 24.50 -2.40
CA LYS A 16 0.52 25.41 -3.21
C LYS A 16 0.77 24.82 -4.61
N TYR A 17 1.16 23.55 -4.67
CA TYR A 17 1.40 22.86 -5.95
C TYR A 17 0.11 22.62 -6.72
N VAL A 18 -1.01 22.37 -6.03
CA VAL A 18 -2.33 22.22 -6.65
C VAL A 18 -2.75 23.52 -7.33
N LEU A 19 -2.62 24.67 -6.66
CA LEU A 19 -2.94 25.98 -7.23
C LEU A 19 -2.04 26.30 -8.44
N LEU A 20 -0.73 26.04 -8.33
CA LEU A 20 0.21 26.22 -9.44
C LEU A 20 -0.13 25.30 -10.62
N ASN A 21 -0.51 24.05 -10.37
CA ASN A 21 -0.94 23.10 -11.39
C ASN A 21 -2.21 23.56 -12.11
N ILE A 22 -3.22 24.02 -11.36
CA ILE A 22 -4.47 24.57 -11.95
C ILE A 22 -4.14 25.81 -12.79
N PHE A 23 -3.36 26.74 -12.28
CA PHE A 23 -2.97 27.97 -12.97
C PHE A 23 -2.23 27.68 -14.26
N THR A 24 -1.19 26.84 -14.21
CA THR A 24 -0.40 26.48 -15.41
C THR A 24 -1.24 25.70 -16.44
N ASN A 25 -2.12 24.81 -16.02
CA ASN A 25 -3.04 24.12 -16.93
C ASN A 25 -4.07 25.08 -17.55
N SER A 26 -4.56 26.08 -16.83
CA SER A 26 -5.46 27.09 -17.38
C SER A 26 -4.79 27.90 -18.48
N ILE A 27 -3.54 28.36 -18.25
CA ILE A 27 -2.75 29.06 -19.26
C ILE A 27 -2.45 28.14 -20.45
N TYR A 28 -2.08 26.89 -20.21
CA TYR A 28 -1.90 25.89 -21.28
C TYR A 28 -3.14 25.79 -22.17
N VAL A 29 -4.34 25.63 -21.56
CA VAL A 29 -5.59 25.52 -22.30
C VAL A 29 -5.85 26.77 -23.12
N PHE A 30 -5.65 27.95 -22.54
CA PHE A 30 -5.82 29.23 -23.24
C PHE A 30 -4.93 29.31 -24.50
N PHE A 31 -3.61 29.15 -24.36
CA PHE A 31 -2.71 29.24 -25.52
C PHE A 31 -2.91 28.10 -26.52
N SER A 32 -3.28 26.90 -26.04
CA SER A 32 -3.60 25.77 -26.91
C SER A 32 -4.81 26.05 -27.80
N LEU A 33 -5.88 26.65 -27.26
CA LEU A 33 -7.06 27.00 -28.04
C LEU A 33 -6.84 28.23 -28.91
N PHE A 34 -6.18 29.25 -28.37
CA PHE A 34 -5.86 30.45 -29.14
C PHE A 34 -5.03 30.14 -30.39
N SER A 35 -4.11 29.16 -30.30
CA SER A 35 -3.39 28.70 -31.49
C SER A 35 -4.31 28.14 -32.57
N PHE A 36 -5.39 27.44 -32.22
CA PHE A 36 -6.37 26.94 -33.21
C PHE A 36 -7.24 28.06 -33.78
N VAL A 37 -7.61 29.05 -32.96
CA VAL A 37 -8.38 30.22 -33.41
C VAL A 37 -7.55 31.05 -34.43
N LEU A 38 -6.23 31.14 -34.27
CA LEU A 38 -5.34 31.82 -35.22
C LEU A 38 -5.31 31.16 -36.63
N ILE A 39 -5.77 29.95 -36.77
CA ILE A 39 -5.89 29.28 -38.09
C ILE A 39 -6.97 29.96 -38.91
N ILE A 40 -8.04 30.48 -38.31
CA ILE A 40 -9.14 31.15 -39.01
C ILE A 40 -8.60 32.37 -39.81
N PRO A 41 -7.95 33.37 -39.19
CA PRO A 41 -7.41 34.50 -39.93
C PRO A 41 -6.26 34.12 -40.90
N PHE A 42 -5.50 33.07 -40.60
CA PHE A 42 -4.49 32.55 -41.53
C PHE A 42 -5.13 32.08 -42.86
N ILE A 43 -6.21 31.27 -42.73
CA ILE A 43 -6.96 30.78 -43.90
C ILE A 43 -7.62 31.94 -44.64
N SER A 44 -8.22 32.89 -43.93
CA SER A 44 -8.89 34.03 -44.51
C SER A 44 -7.93 34.87 -45.36
N VAL A 45 -6.70 35.11 -44.85
CA VAL A 45 -5.66 35.86 -45.64
C VAL A 45 -5.16 35.03 -46.80
N LEU A 46 -4.97 33.70 -46.67
CA LEU A 46 -4.46 32.81 -47.73
C LEU A 46 -5.40 32.72 -48.93
N PHE A 47 -6.71 32.61 -48.67
CA PHE A 47 -7.70 32.45 -49.72
C PHE A 47 -8.34 33.77 -50.19
N GLY A 48 -7.95 34.90 -49.59
CA GLY A 48 -8.44 36.23 -49.98
C GLY A 48 -9.93 36.45 -49.68
N VAL A 49 -10.47 35.72 -48.67
CA VAL A 49 -11.90 35.78 -48.27
C VAL A 49 -12.14 36.91 -47.25
N VAL A 50 -11.14 37.73 -46.97
CA VAL A 50 -11.23 38.81 -45.98
C VAL A 50 -12.09 39.93 -46.53
N SER A 51 -13.34 40.06 -46.04
CA SER A 51 -14.15 41.25 -46.18
C SER A 51 -13.87 42.19 -45.01
N ALA A 52 -12.85 43.03 -45.14
CA ALA A 52 -12.56 44.01 -44.09
C ALA A 52 -13.50 45.22 -44.21
N PRO A 53 -13.99 45.76 -43.08
CA PRO A 53 -14.77 47.00 -43.10
C PRO A 53 -13.91 48.16 -43.59
N LEU A 54 -14.51 49.13 -44.23
CA LEU A 54 -13.83 50.31 -44.82
C LEU A 54 -13.21 51.23 -43.77
N GLN A 55 -13.74 51.20 -42.53
CA GLN A 55 -13.24 51.97 -41.37
C GLN A 55 -12.96 51.07 -40.20
N CYS A 56 -11.96 51.42 -39.38
CA CYS A 56 -11.67 50.68 -38.16
C CYS A 56 -12.90 50.69 -37.21
N PRO A 57 -13.52 49.56 -36.89
CA PRO A 57 -14.64 49.54 -35.96
C PRO A 57 -14.19 49.91 -34.54
N GLU A 58 -15.03 50.58 -33.78
CA GLU A 58 -14.77 50.82 -32.37
C GLU A 58 -14.80 49.46 -31.62
N PHE A 59 -13.79 49.24 -30.79
CA PHE A 59 -13.65 47.95 -30.07
C PHE A 59 -14.80 47.75 -29.08
N ALA A 60 -15.58 46.70 -29.30
CA ALA A 60 -16.63 46.24 -28.38
C ALA A 60 -16.49 44.75 -28.17
N PHE A 61 -16.95 44.25 -26.97
CA PHE A 61 -16.96 42.82 -26.64
C PHE A 61 -18.14 42.09 -27.33
N ASP A 62 -18.30 42.35 -28.65
CA ASP A 62 -19.24 41.64 -29.49
C ASP A 62 -18.46 40.79 -30.50
N LYS A 63 -18.94 39.61 -30.81
CA LYS A 63 -18.27 38.65 -31.69
C LYS A 63 -18.00 39.25 -33.08
N ASP A 64 -19.03 39.87 -33.67
CA ASP A 64 -18.94 40.38 -35.02
C ASP A 64 -17.98 41.59 -35.08
N VAL A 65 -18.03 42.46 -34.08
CA VAL A 65 -17.12 43.61 -33.94
C VAL A 65 -15.67 43.16 -33.73
N ILE A 66 -15.42 42.11 -32.93
CA ILE A 66 -14.06 41.56 -32.73
C ILE A 66 -13.53 40.95 -34.05
N MET A 67 -14.38 40.24 -34.79
CA MET A 67 -13.99 39.67 -36.08
C MET A 67 -13.67 40.76 -37.10
N ASP A 68 -14.49 41.78 -37.20
CA ASP A 68 -14.28 42.93 -38.06
C ASP A 68 -13.04 43.73 -37.69
N TYR A 69 -12.78 43.92 -36.41
CA TYR A 69 -11.58 44.58 -35.90
C TYR A 69 -10.30 43.80 -36.27
N VAL A 70 -10.27 42.49 -36.10
CA VAL A 70 -9.16 41.64 -36.51
C VAL A 70 -9.00 41.64 -38.04
N ALA A 71 -10.10 41.54 -38.79
CA ALA A 71 -10.07 41.59 -40.25
C ALA A 71 -9.51 42.90 -40.77
N TRP A 72 -9.90 44.05 -40.18
CA TRP A 72 -9.41 45.36 -40.59
C TRP A 72 -7.89 45.49 -40.33
N HIS A 73 -7.41 45.09 -39.16
CA HIS A 73 -5.97 45.14 -38.84
C HIS A 73 -5.12 44.23 -39.76
N LEU A 74 -5.63 43.03 -40.07
CA LEU A 74 -4.96 42.10 -40.98
C LEU A 74 -4.89 42.64 -42.40
N GLU A 75 -6.00 43.22 -42.93
CA GLU A 75 -6.02 43.78 -44.27
C GLU A 75 -5.14 45.02 -44.35
N SER A 76 -5.16 45.91 -43.36
CA SER A 76 -4.26 47.09 -43.26
C SER A 76 -2.78 46.67 -43.22
N TYR A 77 -2.41 45.63 -42.46
CA TYR A 77 -1.06 45.10 -42.40
C TYR A 77 -0.65 44.43 -43.74
N LYS A 78 -1.56 43.72 -44.40
CA LYS A 78 -1.37 43.11 -45.71
C LYS A 78 -1.13 44.15 -46.77
N GLN A 79 -1.87 45.27 -46.75
CA GLN A 79 -1.71 46.37 -47.69
C GLN A 79 -0.39 47.11 -47.51
N SER A 80 0.08 47.26 -46.27
CA SER A 80 1.34 47.99 -45.99
C SER A 80 2.61 47.15 -46.19
N HIS A 81 2.58 45.82 -45.92
CA HIS A 81 3.78 44.96 -45.91
C HIS A 81 3.70 43.76 -46.88
N GLY A 82 2.58 43.61 -47.54
CA GLY A 82 2.32 42.50 -48.48
C GLY A 82 1.82 41.21 -47.80
N ILE A 83 1.27 40.31 -48.64
CA ILE A 83 0.61 39.06 -48.19
C ILE A 83 1.58 38.10 -47.47
N TYR A 84 2.83 38.00 -47.98
CA TYR A 84 3.85 37.11 -47.35
C TYR A 84 4.23 37.56 -45.95
N ALA A 85 4.40 38.85 -45.72
CA ALA A 85 4.73 39.41 -44.41
C ALA A 85 3.59 39.14 -43.42
N CYS A 86 2.34 39.28 -43.85
CA CYS A 86 1.16 38.97 -43.03
C CYS A 86 1.07 37.48 -42.65
N LEU A 87 1.31 36.58 -43.60
CA LEU A 87 1.33 35.13 -43.34
C LEU A 87 2.47 34.73 -42.37
N PHE A 88 3.68 35.33 -42.54
CA PHE A 88 4.79 35.11 -41.62
C PHE A 88 4.50 35.64 -40.21
N ALA A 89 3.84 36.81 -40.10
CA ALA A 89 3.46 37.37 -38.81
C ALA A 89 2.45 36.45 -38.06
N ILE A 90 1.40 36.00 -38.75
CA ILE A 90 0.40 35.06 -38.15
C ILE A 90 1.07 33.72 -37.79
N GLY A 91 1.93 33.20 -38.70
CA GLY A 91 2.67 31.95 -38.46
C GLY A 91 3.62 32.05 -37.27
N GLY A 92 4.31 33.20 -37.12
CA GLY A 92 5.16 33.50 -35.95
C GLY A 92 4.36 33.55 -34.65
N CYS A 93 3.23 34.23 -34.65
CA CYS A 93 2.33 34.29 -33.50
C CYS A 93 1.79 32.87 -33.13
N TYR A 94 1.44 32.08 -34.15
CA TYR A 94 1.03 30.68 -33.95
C TYR A 94 2.13 29.85 -33.28
N LEU A 95 3.38 29.95 -33.75
CA LEU A 95 4.52 29.24 -33.18
C LEU A 95 4.78 29.65 -31.71
N VAL A 96 4.69 30.96 -31.42
CA VAL A 96 4.81 31.45 -30.03
C VAL A 96 3.71 30.88 -29.14
N CYS A 97 2.47 30.84 -29.60
CA CYS A 97 1.36 30.26 -28.84
C CYS A 97 1.54 28.75 -28.61
N VAL A 98 2.00 28.01 -29.63
CA VAL A 98 2.30 26.57 -29.49
C VAL A 98 3.46 26.34 -28.51
N PHE A 99 4.52 27.15 -28.59
CA PHE A 99 5.64 27.09 -27.66
C PHE A 99 5.20 27.36 -26.22
N LEU A 100 4.43 28.43 -25.98
CA LEU A 100 3.90 28.77 -24.67
C LEU A 100 2.98 27.65 -24.16
N SER A 101 2.11 27.12 -25.01
CA SER A 101 1.25 25.99 -24.61
C SER A 101 2.08 24.77 -24.21
N ALA A 102 3.14 24.42 -24.94
CA ALA A 102 4.02 23.31 -24.60
C ALA A 102 4.77 23.56 -23.28
N LEU A 103 5.27 24.79 -23.06
CA LEU A 103 5.95 25.18 -21.83
C LEU A 103 5.01 25.06 -20.60
N PHE A 104 3.81 25.63 -20.69
CA PHE A 104 2.85 25.57 -19.58
C PHE A 104 2.29 24.18 -19.35
N ARG A 105 2.19 23.35 -20.38
CA ARG A 105 1.90 21.91 -20.24
C ARG A 105 2.97 21.20 -19.44
N TYR A 106 4.25 21.46 -19.74
CA TYR A 106 5.38 20.90 -18.98
C TYR A 106 5.37 21.37 -17.53
N LEU A 107 5.16 22.67 -17.27
CA LEU A 107 5.07 23.22 -15.92
C LEU A 107 3.89 22.61 -15.13
N GLY A 108 2.77 22.35 -15.78
CA GLY A 108 1.65 21.62 -15.18
C GLY A 108 2.04 20.22 -14.70
N MET A 109 2.79 19.46 -15.53
CA MET A 109 3.32 18.15 -15.14
C MET A 109 4.38 18.26 -14.04
N PHE A 110 5.25 19.28 -14.10
CA PHE A 110 6.27 19.53 -13.11
C PHE A 110 5.68 19.77 -11.72
N PHE A 111 4.64 20.59 -11.62
CA PHE A 111 3.96 20.84 -10.34
C PHE A 111 3.06 19.68 -9.87
N LEU A 112 2.66 18.77 -10.77
CA LEU A 112 1.92 17.56 -10.39
C LEU A 112 2.82 16.51 -9.72
N ALA A 113 4.09 16.42 -10.09
CA ALA A 113 5.02 15.41 -9.58
C ALA A 113 5.19 15.45 -8.05
N PRO A 114 5.38 16.62 -7.38
CA PRO A 114 5.43 16.70 -5.91
C PRO A 114 4.13 16.27 -5.24
N ILE A 115 2.96 16.55 -5.85
CA ILE A 115 1.66 16.13 -5.32
C ILE A 115 1.58 14.60 -5.34
N ARG A 116 1.87 14.00 -6.49
CA ARG A 116 1.79 12.55 -6.70
C ARG A 116 2.70 11.79 -5.74
N ASN A 117 4.00 12.09 -5.78
CA ASN A 117 4.98 11.37 -4.98
C ASN A 117 4.86 11.69 -3.47
N GLY A 118 4.44 12.93 -3.13
CA GLY A 118 4.21 13.33 -1.75
C GLY A 118 3.08 12.55 -1.10
N ILE A 119 1.92 12.46 -1.74
CA ILE A 119 0.78 11.69 -1.23
C ILE A 119 1.15 10.20 -1.09
N THR A 120 1.83 9.62 -2.08
CA THR A 120 2.28 8.22 -2.01
C THR A 120 3.24 7.99 -0.84
N LYS A 121 4.18 8.92 -0.60
CA LYS A 121 5.07 8.90 0.56
C LYS A 121 4.29 8.96 1.87
N ASP A 122 3.36 9.90 1.99
CA ASP A 122 2.59 10.10 3.23
C ASP A 122 1.71 8.87 3.55
N LEU A 123 1.05 8.30 2.53
CA LEU A 123 0.28 7.07 2.68
C LEU A 123 1.16 5.87 3.08
N ARG A 124 2.34 5.74 2.48
CA ARG A 124 3.28 4.66 2.82
C ARG A 124 3.75 4.77 4.26
N ASN A 125 4.10 5.97 4.71
CA ASN A 125 4.49 6.23 6.09
C ASN A 125 3.32 5.97 7.07
N ALA A 126 2.12 6.43 6.74
CA ALA A 126 0.93 6.20 7.57
C ALA A 126 0.62 4.71 7.71
N LEU A 127 0.67 3.94 6.60
CA LEU A 127 0.47 2.50 6.62
C LEU A 127 1.56 1.78 7.43
N TYR A 128 2.83 2.13 7.23
CA TYR A 128 3.93 1.51 7.94
C TYR A 128 3.83 1.77 9.46
N ASN A 129 3.59 3.02 9.85
CA ASN A 129 3.39 3.38 11.25
C ASN A 129 2.19 2.64 11.85
N LYS A 130 1.07 2.57 11.12
CA LYS A 130 -0.11 1.84 11.58
C LYS A 130 0.16 0.35 11.76
N ILE A 131 0.83 -0.29 10.78
CA ILE A 131 1.22 -1.70 10.85
C ILE A 131 2.09 -1.98 12.09
N THR A 132 3.02 -1.08 12.43
CA THR A 132 3.89 -1.28 13.61
C THR A 132 3.20 -1.05 14.96
N THR A 133 2.07 -0.36 14.98
CA THR A 133 1.28 -0.10 16.22
C THR A 133 0.14 -1.10 16.44
N LEU A 134 -0.27 -1.81 15.39
CA LEU A 134 -1.35 -2.80 15.49
C LEU A 134 -0.93 -4.02 16.35
N PRO A 135 -1.86 -4.62 17.11
CA PRO A 135 -1.59 -5.77 17.95
C PRO A 135 -1.22 -7.01 17.14
N ILE A 136 -0.46 -7.93 17.74
CA ILE A 136 -0.02 -9.18 17.08
C ILE A 136 -1.20 -10.01 16.61
N SER A 137 -2.31 -10.01 17.33
CA SER A 137 -3.55 -10.70 16.95
C SER A 137 -4.08 -10.28 15.57
N PHE A 138 -3.88 -9.03 15.15
CA PHE A 138 -4.27 -8.55 13.83
C PHE A 138 -3.55 -9.29 12.68
N PHE A 139 -2.35 -9.80 12.95
CA PHE A 139 -1.51 -10.47 11.96
C PHE A 139 -1.67 -12.00 11.97
N SER A 140 -2.28 -12.58 13.00
CA SER A 140 -2.46 -14.03 13.12
C SER A 140 -3.36 -14.61 12.03
N THR A 141 -4.37 -13.86 11.59
CA THR A 141 -5.35 -14.27 10.57
C THR A 141 -4.98 -13.81 9.16
N ARG A 142 -3.99 -12.94 9.01
CA ARG A 142 -3.62 -12.32 7.71
C ARG A 142 -2.28 -12.83 7.20
N LYS A 143 -2.23 -13.12 5.90
CA LYS A 143 -0.98 -13.54 5.25
C LYS A 143 -0.01 -12.37 5.14
N LYS A 144 1.25 -12.59 5.49
CA LYS A 144 2.36 -11.60 5.39
C LYS A 144 2.47 -10.96 3.99
N GLY A 145 2.25 -11.78 2.94
CA GLY A 145 2.28 -11.32 1.56
C GLY A 145 1.18 -10.31 1.22
N ASP A 146 -0.01 -10.42 1.84
CA ASP A 146 -1.11 -9.46 1.64
C ASP A 146 -0.73 -8.07 2.18
N LEU A 147 -0.10 -8.00 3.35
CA LEU A 147 0.36 -6.74 3.93
C LEU A 147 1.45 -6.07 3.09
N ILE A 148 2.40 -6.86 2.57
CA ILE A 148 3.44 -6.36 1.67
C ILE A 148 2.81 -5.85 0.37
N ALA A 149 1.83 -6.57 -0.19
CA ALA A 149 1.12 -6.13 -1.40
C ALA A 149 0.39 -4.80 -1.20
N ARG A 150 -0.19 -4.55 0.00
CA ARG A 150 -0.84 -3.27 0.33
C ARG A 150 0.16 -2.10 0.42
N LEU A 151 1.39 -2.35 0.90
CA LEU A 151 2.47 -1.36 0.96
C LEU A 151 3.17 -1.09 -0.39
N THR A 152 3.00 -1.99 -1.36
CA THR A 152 3.66 -1.93 -2.68
C THR A 152 2.65 -1.79 -3.81
N SER A 153 2.13 -2.90 -4.33
CA SER A 153 1.29 -2.93 -5.53
C SER A 153 -0.03 -2.16 -5.40
N ASP A 154 -0.68 -2.15 -4.21
CA ASP A 154 -1.92 -1.40 -4.01
C ASP A 154 -1.65 0.12 -3.99
N LEU A 155 -0.55 0.55 -3.38
CA LEU A 155 -0.13 1.96 -3.42
C LEU A 155 0.28 2.40 -4.83
N GLU A 156 1.00 1.56 -5.58
CA GLU A 156 1.33 1.83 -6.99
C GLU A 156 0.07 1.95 -7.84
N GLU A 157 -0.91 1.07 -7.66
CA GLU A 157 -2.19 1.17 -8.37
C GLU A 157 -2.92 2.47 -8.04
N ILE A 158 -2.92 2.93 -6.78
CA ILE A 158 -3.48 4.23 -6.40
C ILE A 158 -2.69 5.37 -7.03
N GLU A 159 -1.37 5.31 -7.02
CA GLU A 159 -0.53 6.32 -7.66
C GLU A 159 -0.88 6.46 -9.16
N TRP A 160 -0.89 5.37 -9.89
CA TRP A 160 -1.18 5.39 -11.32
C TRP A 160 -2.65 5.72 -11.63
N SER A 161 -3.58 5.11 -10.93
CA SER A 161 -5.00 5.23 -11.27
C SER A 161 -5.64 6.51 -10.74
N VAL A 162 -5.28 6.94 -9.53
CA VAL A 162 -5.89 8.11 -8.89
C VAL A 162 -5.12 9.37 -9.21
N LEU A 163 -3.82 9.38 -8.91
CA LEU A 163 -3.02 10.60 -8.97
C LEU A 163 -2.70 11.02 -10.41
N SER A 164 -2.55 10.06 -11.35
CA SER A 164 -2.46 10.37 -12.78
C SER A 164 -3.78 10.90 -13.33
N SER A 165 -4.91 10.43 -12.79
CA SER A 165 -6.23 10.91 -13.20
C SER A 165 -6.53 12.33 -12.71
N LEU A 166 -5.85 12.84 -11.67
CA LEU A 166 -6.02 14.23 -11.22
C LEU A 166 -5.72 15.23 -12.34
N GLN A 167 -4.68 14.98 -13.14
CA GLN A 167 -4.39 15.83 -14.30
C GLN A 167 -5.53 15.82 -15.32
N MET A 168 -6.08 14.63 -15.61
CA MET A 168 -7.20 14.47 -16.54
C MET A 168 -8.48 15.13 -16.00
N LEU A 169 -8.68 15.12 -14.67
CA LEU A 169 -9.85 15.73 -14.03
C LEU A 169 -9.78 17.26 -13.91
N VAL A 170 -8.62 17.87 -14.02
CA VAL A 170 -8.45 19.33 -13.98
C VAL A 170 -8.32 19.90 -15.40
N LYS A 171 -7.31 19.44 -16.14
CA LYS A 171 -6.95 19.98 -17.46
C LYS A 171 -8.01 19.71 -18.52
N ASP A 172 -8.47 18.44 -18.60
CA ASP A 172 -9.33 18.02 -19.71
C ASP A 172 -10.77 18.54 -19.62
N PRO A 173 -11.43 18.64 -18.43
CA PRO A 173 -12.69 19.37 -18.32
C PRO A 173 -12.59 20.86 -18.67
N LEU A 174 -11.50 21.52 -18.25
CA LEU A 174 -11.25 22.92 -18.65
C LEU A 174 -11.14 23.04 -20.18
N MET A 175 -10.37 22.13 -20.81
CA MET A 175 -10.24 22.11 -22.26
C MET A 175 -11.60 21.90 -22.96
N VAL A 176 -12.40 20.93 -22.48
CA VAL A 176 -13.75 20.71 -23.03
C VAL A 176 -14.63 21.94 -22.85
N LEU A 177 -14.62 22.57 -21.67
CA LEU A 177 -15.41 23.77 -21.40
C LEU A 177 -15.04 24.93 -22.34
N PHE A 178 -13.76 25.21 -22.49
CA PHE A 178 -13.30 26.27 -23.39
C PHE A 178 -13.56 25.94 -24.86
N CYS A 179 -13.39 24.66 -25.30
CA CYS A 179 -13.79 24.25 -26.64
C CYS A 179 -15.28 24.47 -26.87
N LEU A 180 -16.15 24.09 -25.92
CA LEU A 180 -17.59 24.30 -26.03
C LEU A 180 -17.95 25.77 -26.14
N ILE A 181 -17.35 26.64 -25.32
CA ILE A 181 -17.56 28.10 -25.39
C ILE A 181 -17.18 28.61 -26.78
N THR A 182 -16.01 28.22 -27.29
CA THR A 182 -15.54 28.65 -28.63
C THR A 182 -16.46 28.14 -29.74
N LEU A 183 -16.93 26.89 -29.66
CA LEU A 183 -17.85 26.31 -30.64
C LEU A 183 -19.25 26.99 -30.62
N ILE A 184 -19.75 27.37 -29.42
CA ILE A 184 -21.01 28.13 -29.28
C ILE A 184 -20.86 29.49 -29.95
N LEU A 185 -19.76 30.18 -29.67
CA LEU A 185 -19.46 31.49 -30.28
C LEU A 185 -19.24 31.39 -31.79
N ALA A 186 -18.71 30.29 -32.31
CA ALA A 186 -18.52 30.07 -33.73
C ALA A 186 -19.89 29.84 -34.43
N SER A 187 -20.64 28.82 -34.00
CA SER A 187 -22.00 28.52 -34.49
C SER A 187 -22.71 27.58 -33.53
N TRP A 188 -23.70 28.10 -32.80
CA TRP A 188 -24.53 27.29 -31.90
C TRP A 188 -25.38 26.26 -32.65
N GLU A 189 -25.78 26.52 -33.91
CA GLU A 189 -26.55 25.64 -34.78
C GLU A 189 -25.75 24.37 -35.12
N LEU A 190 -24.48 24.50 -35.48
CA LEU A 190 -23.59 23.37 -35.75
C LEU A 190 -23.33 22.55 -34.50
N LEU A 191 -23.20 23.20 -33.33
CA LEU A 191 -23.01 22.48 -32.08
C LEU A 191 -24.23 21.64 -31.69
N LEU A 192 -25.46 22.16 -31.85
CA LEU A 192 -26.68 21.38 -31.64
C LEU A 192 -26.75 20.14 -32.52
N LEU A 193 -26.38 20.29 -33.79
CA LEU A 193 -26.31 19.15 -34.71
C LEU A 193 -25.32 18.08 -34.26
N ALA A 194 -24.13 18.49 -33.78
CA ALA A 194 -23.14 17.57 -33.24
C ALA A 194 -23.64 16.85 -31.98
N LEU A 195 -24.40 17.53 -31.12
CA LEU A 195 -24.93 16.97 -29.87
C LEU A 195 -26.00 15.88 -30.14
N VAL A 196 -26.69 15.87 -31.27
CA VAL A 196 -27.67 14.82 -31.61
C VAL A 196 -27.01 13.43 -31.68
N ILE A 197 -25.73 13.33 -32.01
CA ILE A 197 -25.01 12.05 -32.14
C ILE A 197 -24.50 11.55 -30.77
N MET A 198 -24.35 12.42 -29.77
CA MET A 198 -23.84 12.07 -28.44
C MET A 198 -24.61 10.95 -27.72
N PRO A 199 -25.96 10.90 -27.68
CA PRO A 199 -26.71 9.82 -27.05
C PRO A 199 -26.40 8.44 -27.65
N VAL A 200 -26.24 8.35 -28.96
CA VAL A 200 -25.91 7.09 -29.67
C VAL A 200 -24.50 6.64 -29.25
N ALA A 201 -23.54 7.55 -29.27
CA ALA A 201 -22.16 7.28 -28.82
C ALA A 201 -22.14 6.81 -27.38
N TYR A 202 -22.83 7.50 -26.47
CA TYR A 202 -22.92 7.13 -25.07
C TYR A 202 -23.46 5.71 -24.86
N PHE A 203 -24.55 5.34 -25.57
CA PHE A 203 -25.15 4.01 -25.45
C PHE A 203 -24.19 2.90 -25.90
N LEU A 204 -23.51 3.08 -27.04
CA LEU A 204 -22.54 2.11 -27.54
C LEU A 204 -21.34 1.93 -26.64
N ILE A 205 -20.74 3.03 -26.18
CA ILE A 205 -19.58 3.02 -25.28
C ILE A 205 -19.94 2.37 -23.93
N ASN A 206 -21.11 2.67 -23.36
CA ASN A 206 -21.58 2.10 -22.11
C ASN A 206 -21.77 0.58 -22.20
N LYS A 207 -22.30 0.07 -23.34
CA LYS A 207 -22.45 -1.37 -23.60
C LYS A 207 -21.10 -2.09 -23.63
N VAL A 208 -20.08 -1.50 -24.26
CA VAL A 208 -18.70 -2.01 -24.28
C VAL A 208 -18.11 -1.99 -22.87
N GLY A 209 -18.26 -0.90 -22.13
CA GLY A 209 -17.76 -0.73 -20.77
C GLY A 209 -18.31 -1.76 -19.77
N LYS A 210 -19.63 -2.00 -19.77
CA LYS A 210 -20.25 -3.04 -18.93
C LYS A 210 -19.71 -4.44 -19.24
N SER A 211 -19.51 -4.76 -20.51
CA SER A 211 -18.95 -6.04 -20.94
C SER A 211 -17.47 -6.18 -20.55
N LEU A 212 -16.70 -5.11 -20.66
CA LEU A 212 -15.30 -5.05 -20.24
C LEU A 212 -15.19 -5.32 -18.74
N LYS A 213 -15.96 -4.61 -17.90
CA LYS A 213 -15.96 -4.78 -16.44
C LYS A 213 -16.19 -6.24 -16.03
N ARG A 214 -17.24 -6.91 -16.58
CA ARG A 214 -17.54 -8.30 -16.23
C ARG A 214 -16.42 -9.28 -16.57
N ASN A 215 -15.75 -9.11 -17.72
CA ASN A 215 -14.67 -10.01 -18.12
C ASN A 215 -13.35 -9.69 -17.41
N SER A 216 -13.10 -8.44 -17.06
CA SER A 216 -11.95 -8.03 -16.26
C SER A 216 -11.99 -8.67 -14.87
N THR A 217 -13.15 -8.68 -14.19
CA THR A 217 -13.32 -9.37 -12.90
C THR A 217 -13.02 -10.88 -13.00
N LYS A 218 -13.48 -11.53 -14.09
CA LYS A 218 -13.17 -12.95 -14.33
C LYS A 218 -11.68 -13.20 -14.58
N ALA A 219 -11.00 -12.30 -15.32
CA ALA A 219 -9.57 -12.40 -15.54
C ALA A 219 -8.79 -12.24 -14.23
N GLN A 220 -9.22 -11.30 -13.36
CA GLN A 220 -8.61 -11.08 -12.05
C GLN A 220 -8.72 -12.30 -11.13
N SER A 221 -9.87 -12.97 -11.12
CA SER A 221 -10.04 -14.23 -10.37
C SER A 221 -9.13 -15.34 -10.89
N LYS A 222 -8.99 -15.48 -12.22
CA LYS A 222 -8.14 -16.51 -12.84
C LYS A 222 -6.65 -16.27 -12.61
N ILE A 223 -6.18 -15.02 -12.65
CA ILE A 223 -4.77 -14.72 -12.33
C ILE A 223 -4.47 -14.99 -10.87
N GLY A 224 -5.43 -14.71 -9.96
CA GLY A 224 -5.30 -15.07 -8.54
C GLY A 224 -5.13 -16.57 -8.33
N ALA A 225 -5.92 -17.41 -9.01
CA ALA A 225 -5.79 -18.87 -8.98
C ALA A 225 -4.44 -19.35 -9.53
N LEU A 226 -3.96 -18.72 -10.62
CA LEU A 226 -2.65 -19.03 -11.21
C LEU A 226 -1.50 -18.70 -10.25
N LEU A 227 -1.54 -17.54 -9.58
CA LEU A 227 -0.55 -17.14 -8.58
C LEU A 227 -0.53 -18.09 -7.38
N SER A 228 -1.70 -18.56 -6.94
CA SER A 228 -1.79 -19.56 -5.87
C SER A 228 -1.13 -20.90 -6.27
N LEU A 229 -1.24 -21.33 -7.54
CA LEU A 229 -0.53 -22.50 -8.04
C LEU A 229 0.99 -22.29 -8.06
N CYS A 230 1.48 -21.10 -8.40
CA CYS A 230 2.90 -20.76 -8.32
C CYS A 230 3.41 -20.83 -6.88
N GLU A 231 2.66 -20.23 -5.94
CA GLU A 231 3.01 -20.21 -4.50
C GLU A 231 3.07 -21.63 -3.94
N GLU A 232 2.09 -22.49 -4.28
CA GLU A 232 2.06 -23.91 -3.91
C GLU A 232 3.26 -24.67 -4.49
N ALA A 233 3.58 -24.46 -5.78
CA ALA A 233 4.70 -25.15 -6.44
C ALA A 233 6.05 -24.72 -5.86
N ILE A 234 6.28 -23.43 -5.63
CA ILE A 234 7.53 -22.92 -5.05
C ILE A 234 7.69 -23.40 -3.61
N GLY A 235 6.62 -23.35 -2.80
CA GLY A 235 6.63 -23.85 -1.43
C GLY A 235 6.85 -25.35 -1.33
N GLY A 236 6.32 -26.11 -2.30
CA GLY A 236 6.42 -27.58 -2.38
C GLY A 236 7.56 -28.10 -3.26
N LEU A 237 8.52 -27.25 -3.69
CA LEU A 237 9.52 -27.63 -4.71
C LEU A 237 10.34 -28.87 -4.35
N ARG A 238 10.71 -29.04 -3.07
CA ARG A 238 11.42 -30.24 -2.58
C ARG A 238 10.58 -31.51 -2.76
N LEU A 239 9.27 -31.42 -2.49
CA LEU A 239 8.33 -32.52 -2.67
C LEU A 239 8.17 -32.87 -4.15
N ILE A 240 7.97 -31.85 -5.00
CA ILE A 240 7.85 -32.02 -6.46
C ILE A 240 9.07 -32.76 -7.01
N LYS A 241 10.28 -32.36 -6.58
CA LYS A 241 11.54 -32.98 -6.97
C LYS A 241 11.66 -34.44 -6.46
N SER A 242 11.27 -34.68 -5.20
CA SER A 242 11.39 -36.03 -4.63
C SER A 242 10.45 -37.06 -5.27
N TYR A 243 9.34 -36.61 -5.85
CA TYR A 243 8.37 -37.46 -6.54
C TYR A 243 8.49 -37.42 -8.08
N ASN A 244 9.47 -36.68 -8.64
CA ASN A 244 9.61 -36.46 -10.08
C ASN A 244 8.29 -35.97 -10.73
N ALA A 245 7.57 -35.10 -10.02
CA ALA A 245 6.22 -34.64 -10.39
C ALA A 245 6.23 -33.33 -11.20
N GLU A 246 7.38 -32.90 -11.74
CA GLU A 246 7.52 -31.63 -12.46
C GLU A 246 6.58 -31.52 -13.66
N SER A 247 6.46 -32.60 -14.44
CA SER A 247 5.58 -32.61 -15.61
C SER A 247 4.09 -32.45 -15.22
N VAL A 248 3.67 -33.11 -14.16
CA VAL A 248 2.27 -33.05 -13.68
C VAL A 248 1.92 -31.64 -13.21
N ILE A 249 2.82 -31.00 -12.45
CA ILE A 249 2.61 -29.63 -11.98
C ILE A 249 2.70 -28.62 -13.13
N ALA A 250 3.62 -28.80 -14.08
CA ALA A 250 3.75 -27.98 -15.27
C ALA A 250 2.48 -28.05 -16.14
N ASP A 251 1.91 -29.25 -16.34
CA ASP A 251 0.66 -29.42 -17.07
C ASP A 251 -0.53 -28.74 -16.38
N LYS A 252 -0.63 -28.85 -15.04
CA LYS A 252 -1.66 -28.18 -14.26
C LYS A 252 -1.56 -26.66 -14.39
N PHE A 253 -0.34 -26.13 -14.31
CA PHE A 253 -0.06 -24.71 -14.50
C PHE A 253 -0.41 -24.26 -15.93
N SER A 254 0.05 -25.00 -16.95
CA SER A 254 -0.20 -24.70 -18.36
C SER A 254 -1.70 -24.61 -18.67
N LYS A 255 -2.50 -25.57 -18.22
CA LYS A 255 -3.97 -25.56 -18.39
C LYS A 255 -4.61 -24.32 -17.75
N SER A 256 -4.23 -23.99 -16.52
CA SER A 256 -4.72 -22.81 -15.82
C SER A 256 -4.30 -21.51 -16.52
N ASN A 257 -3.05 -21.45 -17.01
CA ASN A 257 -2.51 -20.32 -17.76
C ASN A 257 -3.23 -20.11 -19.10
N ASP A 258 -3.53 -21.19 -19.83
CA ASP A 258 -4.31 -21.13 -21.06
C ASP A 258 -5.72 -20.59 -20.85
N GLU A 259 -6.38 -21.00 -19.76
CA GLU A 259 -7.70 -20.47 -19.40
C GLU A 259 -7.66 -18.98 -19.03
N TYR A 260 -6.63 -18.56 -18.27
CA TYR A 260 -6.40 -17.15 -17.99
C TYR A 260 -6.15 -16.39 -19.30
N THR A 261 -5.23 -16.87 -20.14
CA THR A 261 -4.85 -16.25 -21.41
C THR A 261 -6.06 -16.07 -22.35
N LYS A 262 -6.91 -17.09 -22.51
CA LYS A 262 -8.16 -16.98 -23.29
C LYS A 262 -9.08 -15.87 -22.75
N THR A 263 -9.13 -15.71 -21.44
CA THR A 263 -9.96 -14.68 -20.80
C THR A 263 -9.30 -13.29 -20.94
N ALA A 264 -7.99 -13.19 -20.74
CA ALA A 264 -7.20 -11.97 -20.89
C ALA A 264 -7.25 -11.43 -22.33
N ILE A 265 -7.15 -12.31 -23.36
CA ILE A 265 -7.32 -11.92 -24.76
C ILE A 265 -8.71 -11.31 -25.02
N LYS A 266 -9.78 -11.89 -24.43
CA LYS A 266 -11.14 -11.33 -24.57
C LYS A 266 -11.26 -9.95 -23.93
N VAL A 267 -10.60 -9.75 -22.78
CA VAL A 267 -10.54 -8.44 -22.09
C VAL A 267 -9.77 -7.44 -22.95
N ALA A 268 -8.56 -7.81 -23.41
CA ALA A 268 -7.73 -6.95 -24.25
C ALA A 268 -8.44 -6.52 -25.52
N ARG A 269 -9.02 -7.45 -26.28
CA ARG A 269 -9.77 -7.14 -27.53
C ARG A 269 -10.92 -6.17 -27.30
N ARG A 270 -11.63 -6.28 -26.17
CA ARG A 270 -12.72 -5.35 -25.84
C ARG A 270 -12.22 -3.98 -25.38
N ARG A 271 -11.09 -3.95 -24.69
CA ARG A 271 -10.45 -2.70 -24.28
C ARG A 271 -9.95 -1.94 -25.51
N GLU A 272 -9.27 -2.64 -26.40
CA GLU A 272 -8.74 -2.03 -27.63
C GLU A 272 -9.85 -1.61 -28.61
N LEU A 273 -11.03 -2.24 -28.57
CA LEU A 273 -12.19 -1.83 -29.38
C LEU A 273 -12.77 -0.47 -28.96
N ALA A 274 -12.61 -0.09 -27.69
CA ALA A 274 -13.21 1.14 -27.17
C ALA A 274 -12.67 2.40 -27.88
N SER A 275 -11.36 2.48 -28.13
CA SER A 275 -10.73 3.64 -28.77
C SER A 275 -11.14 3.80 -30.25
N PRO A 276 -11.00 2.79 -31.13
CA PRO A 276 -11.45 2.89 -32.52
C PRO A 276 -12.94 3.17 -32.66
N LEU A 277 -13.76 2.59 -31.78
CA LEU A 277 -15.22 2.84 -31.82
C LEU A 277 -15.52 4.30 -31.47
N THR A 278 -14.88 4.85 -30.47
CA THR A 278 -15.03 6.26 -30.05
C THR A 278 -14.54 7.19 -31.17
N GLU A 279 -13.39 6.88 -31.76
CA GLU A 279 -12.81 7.64 -32.87
C GLU A 279 -13.75 7.62 -34.09
N PHE A 280 -14.25 6.44 -34.49
CA PHE A 280 -15.22 6.32 -35.59
C PHE A 280 -16.47 7.16 -35.33
N LEU A 281 -17.07 7.08 -34.15
CA LEU A 281 -18.25 7.86 -33.80
C LEU A 281 -17.99 9.37 -33.82
N ALA A 282 -16.81 9.78 -33.38
CA ALA A 282 -16.39 11.18 -33.39
C ALA A 282 -16.16 11.69 -34.82
N ILE A 283 -15.49 10.91 -35.66
CA ILE A 283 -15.31 11.24 -37.09
C ILE A 283 -16.65 11.24 -37.82
N PHE A 284 -17.55 10.30 -37.50
CA PHE A 284 -18.91 10.28 -38.07
C PHE A 284 -19.67 11.56 -37.71
N ALA A 285 -19.59 12.01 -36.43
CA ALA A 285 -20.16 13.29 -36.02
C ALA A 285 -19.54 14.47 -36.77
N LEU A 286 -18.22 14.46 -36.94
CA LEU A 286 -17.50 15.50 -37.66
C LEU A 286 -17.92 15.60 -39.11
N VAL A 287 -17.98 14.46 -39.83
CA VAL A 287 -18.43 14.41 -41.24
C VAL A 287 -19.86 14.92 -41.38
N PHE A 288 -20.75 14.55 -40.45
CA PHE A 288 -22.12 15.04 -40.43
C PHE A 288 -22.18 16.57 -40.25
N VAL A 289 -21.36 17.13 -39.34
CA VAL A 289 -21.23 18.58 -39.15
C VAL A 289 -20.68 19.24 -40.42
N VAL A 290 -19.66 18.67 -41.07
CA VAL A 290 -19.08 19.23 -42.32
C VAL A 290 -20.09 19.24 -43.45
N ILE A 291 -20.90 18.17 -43.64
CA ILE A 291 -21.90 18.11 -44.69
C ILE A 291 -23.00 19.16 -44.44
N LEU A 292 -23.55 19.22 -43.24
CA LEU A 292 -24.61 20.19 -42.93
C LEU A 292 -24.08 21.63 -42.87
N GLY A 293 -22.90 21.84 -42.28
CA GLY A 293 -22.22 23.13 -42.26
C GLY A 293 -21.90 23.60 -43.70
N GLY A 294 -21.47 22.68 -44.57
CA GLY A 294 -21.24 22.98 -45.98
C GLY A 294 -22.51 23.47 -46.69
N THR A 295 -23.70 22.89 -46.36
CA THR A 295 -24.97 23.42 -46.92
C THR A 295 -25.29 24.83 -46.40
N MET A 296 -24.88 25.16 -45.14
CA MET A 296 -25.05 26.51 -44.60
C MET A 296 -24.10 27.51 -45.29
N VAL A 297 -22.87 27.08 -45.60
CA VAL A 297 -21.90 27.91 -46.35
C VAL A 297 -22.42 28.18 -47.77
N LEU A 298 -22.91 27.15 -48.50
CA LEU A 298 -23.47 27.29 -49.83
C LEU A 298 -24.72 28.21 -49.87
N ARG A 299 -25.44 28.30 -48.75
CA ARG A 299 -26.59 29.20 -48.60
C ARG A 299 -26.18 30.61 -48.12
N GLY A 300 -24.91 30.89 -47.97
CA GLY A 300 -24.40 32.19 -47.47
C GLY A 300 -24.68 32.51 -46.00
N LYS A 301 -25.10 31.50 -45.20
CA LYS A 301 -25.37 31.68 -43.75
C LYS A 301 -24.15 31.56 -42.87
N LEU A 302 -23.07 30.98 -43.37
CA LEU A 302 -21.82 30.72 -42.59
C LEU A 302 -20.60 30.97 -43.51
N GLY A 303 -19.56 31.59 -43.00
CA GLY A 303 -18.30 31.70 -43.69
C GLY A 303 -17.53 30.35 -43.77
N PRO A 304 -16.89 30.02 -44.90
CA PRO A 304 -16.12 28.79 -45.03
C PRO A 304 -14.98 28.67 -44.01
N GLU A 305 -14.36 29.78 -43.65
CA GLU A 305 -13.30 29.88 -42.64
C GLU A 305 -13.82 29.49 -41.24
N ILE A 306 -15.06 29.86 -40.91
CA ILE A 306 -15.69 29.51 -39.62
C ILE A 306 -15.99 28.01 -39.60
N LEU A 307 -16.46 27.40 -40.69
CA LEU A 307 -16.70 25.96 -40.77
C LEU A 307 -15.41 25.17 -40.57
N ILE A 308 -14.31 25.59 -41.20
CA ILE A 308 -13.00 24.94 -41.04
C ILE A 308 -12.52 25.09 -39.58
N GLY A 309 -12.59 26.30 -39.02
CA GLY A 309 -12.22 26.55 -37.61
C GLY A 309 -13.06 25.71 -36.64
N PHE A 310 -14.39 25.64 -36.84
CA PHE A 310 -15.30 24.80 -36.05
C PHE A 310 -14.90 23.33 -36.12
N THR A 311 -14.61 22.81 -37.30
CA THR A 311 -14.21 21.42 -37.54
C THR A 311 -12.93 21.07 -36.79
N LEU A 312 -11.91 21.96 -36.80
CA LEU A 312 -10.62 21.78 -36.11
C LEU A 312 -10.80 21.79 -34.58
N ILE A 313 -11.57 22.74 -34.05
CA ILE A 313 -11.83 22.84 -32.61
C ILE A 313 -12.67 21.64 -32.12
N PHE A 314 -13.68 21.22 -32.89
CA PHE A 314 -14.47 20.04 -32.60
C PHE A 314 -13.62 18.76 -32.56
N ALA A 315 -12.74 18.57 -33.55
CA ALA A 315 -11.79 17.46 -33.56
C ALA A 315 -10.85 17.48 -32.35
N ARG A 316 -10.41 18.68 -31.94
CA ARG A 316 -9.53 18.85 -30.77
C ARG A 316 -10.20 18.46 -29.44
N MET A 317 -11.53 18.57 -29.34
CA MET A 317 -12.30 18.24 -28.13
C MET A 317 -12.39 16.73 -27.87
N ILE A 318 -12.19 15.88 -28.89
CA ILE A 318 -12.37 14.42 -28.79
C ILE A 318 -11.44 13.80 -27.77
N ALA A 319 -10.14 14.13 -27.82
CA ALA A 319 -9.12 13.57 -26.93
C ALA A 319 -9.36 13.93 -25.44
N PRO A 320 -9.65 15.18 -25.05
CA PRO A 320 -10.05 15.53 -23.68
C PRO A 320 -11.30 14.78 -23.18
N LEU A 321 -12.32 14.59 -24.01
CA LEU A 321 -13.52 13.81 -23.64
C LEU A 321 -13.17 12.34 -23.34
N GLN A 322 -12.30 11.74 -24.15
CA GLN A 322 -11.80 10.38 -23.90
C GLN A 322 -10.97 10.30 -22.61
N ALA A 323 -10.12 11.31 -22.36
CA ALA A 323 -9.30 11.38 -21.14
C ALA A 323 -10.16 11.45 -19.86
N VAL A 324 -11.21 12.27 -19.85
CA VAL A 324 -12.17 12.33 -18.72
C VAL A 324 -12.80 10.96 -18.47
N SER A 325 -13.26 10.27 -19.53
CA SER A 325 -13.84 8.93 -19.41
C SER A 325 -12.82 7.92 -18.85
N THR A 326 -11.57 8.00 -19.30
CA THR A 326 -10.47 7.16 -18.82
C THR A 326 -10.17 7.43 -17.36
N ALA A 327 -10.20 8.69 -16.92
CA ALA A 327 -9.99 9.06 -15.52
C ALA A 327 -11.05 8.42 -14.59
N PHE A 328 -12.33 8.46 -14.98
CA PHE A 328 -13.39 7.79 -14.22
C PHE A 328 -13.22 6.27 -14.15
N TYR A 329 -12.77 5.64 -15.23
CA TYR A 329 -12.45 4.20 -15.22
C TYR A 329 -11.29 3.88 -14.27
N ASN A 330 -10.21 4.67 -14.31
CA ASN A 330 -9.06 4.51 -13.43
C ASN A 330 -9.45 4.65 -11.95
N LEU A 331 -10.29 5.65 -11.62
CA LEU A 331 -10.81 5.82 -10.25
C LEU A 331 -11.62 4.61 -9.77
N GLN A 332 -12.44 4.01 -10.64
CA GLN A 332 -13.18 2.79 -10.31
C GLN A 332 -12.26 1.58 -10.09
N ARG A 333 -11.16 1.50 -10.83
CA ARG A 333 -10.16 0.44 -10.71
C ARG A 333 -9.37 0.54 -9.40
N ALA A 334 -9.09 1.75 -8.94
CA ALA A 334 -8.39 2.00 -7.69
C ALA A 334 -9.24 1.74 -6.42
N GLU A 335 -10.57 1.73 -6.52
CA GLU A 335 -11.46 1.61 -5.35
C GLU A 335 -11.23 0.34 -4.51
N PRO A 336 -11.02 -0.87 -5.07
CA PRO A 336 -10.68 -2.05 -4.28
C PRO A 336 -9.35 -1.91 -3.54
N CYS A 337 -8.32 -1.31 -4.17
CA CYS A 337 -7.03 -1.08 -3.54
C CYS A 337 -7.15 -0.06 -2.40
N ALA A 338 -7.88 1.04 -2.63
CA ALA A 338 -8.16 2.04 -1.61
C ALA A 338 -8.94 1.45 -0.41
N LYS A 339 -9.88 0.53 -0.67
CA LYS A 339 -10.60 -0.19 0.38
C LYS A 339 -9.63 -1.02 1.24
N ARG A 340 -8.74 -1.81 0.62
CA ARG A 340 -7.76 -2.64 1.35
C ARG A 340 -6.78 -1.81 2.17
N ILE A 341 -6.37 -0.64 1.67
CA ILE A 341 -5.52 0.30 2.40
C ILE A 341 -6.28 0.88 3.60
N ASN A 342 -7.52 1.32 3.42
CA ASN A 342 -8.33 1.87 4.51
C ASN A 342 -8.65 0.81 5.58
N GLU A 343 -8.79 -0.47 5.23
CA GLU A 343 -8.94 -1.56 6.21
C GLU A 343 -7.78 -1.63 7.20
N ILE A 344 -6.57 -1.23 6.80
CA ILE A 344 -5.43 -1.14 7.73
C ILE A 344 -5.46 0.20 8.47
N LEU A 345 -5.65 1.31 7.76
CA LEU A 345 -5.61 2.66 8.36
C LEU A 345 -6.72 2.87 9.39
N ASP A 346 -7.91 2.33 9.11
CA ASP A 346 -9.10 2.42 9.95
C ASP A 346 -9.22 1.25 10.95
N ALA A 347 -8.24 0.32 10.96
CA ALA A 347 -8.26 -0.79 11.91
C ALA A 347 -8.20 -0.26 13.34
N ASP A 348 -9.12 -0.74 14.18
CA ASP A 348 -9.13 -0.38 15.60
C ASP A 348 -7.89 -0.95 16.30
N GLU A 349 -7.21 -0.11 17.06
CA GLU A 349 -6.13 -0.55 17.93
C GLU A 349 -6.78 -1.24 19.13
N LYS A 350 -6.76 -2.57 19.13
CA LYS A 350 -7.36 -3.36 20.23
C LYS A 350 -6.62 -3.17 21.57
N ILE A 351 -5.39 -2.63 21.53
CA ILE A 351 -4.61 -2.33 22.75
C ILE A 351 -4.62 -0.83 22.95
N ILE A 352 -5.61 -0.34 23.69
CA ILE A 352 -5.73 1.07 24.03
C ILE A 352 -5.00 1.30 25.36
N GLN A 353 -4.04 2.22 25.36
CA GLN A 353 -3.42 2.68 26.59
C GLN A 353 -4.37 3.63 27.32
N ALA A 354 -4.49 3.48 28.64
CA ALA A 354 -5.27 4.41 29.45
C ALA A 354 -4.62 5.82 29.44
N ASP A 355 -5.45 6.87 29.41
CA ASP A 355 -4.95 8.27 29.39
C ASP A 355 -4.06 8.59 30.60
N ASN A 356 -4.32 7.96 31.75
CA ASN A 356 -3.55 8.11 32.99
C ASN A 356 -2.81 6.83 33.35
N ALA A 357 -2.14 6.18 32.38
CA ALA A 357 -1.43 4.94 32.59
C ALA A 357 -0.30 5.10 33.65
N LEU A 358 -0.24 4.16 34.58
CA LEU A 358 0.76 4.13 35.64
C LEU A 358 2.08 3.58 35.10
N VAL A 359 3.18 4.24 35.41
CA VAL A 359 4.53 3.79 35.03
C VAL A 359 5.00 2.73 36.01
N LEU A 360 5.25 1.51 35.53
CA LEU A 360 5.89 0.45 36.32
C LEU A 360 7.38 0.74 36.44
N GLN A 361 7.84 1.04 37.61
CA GLN A 361 9.28 1.35 37.85
C GLN A 361 10.12 0.07 37.97
N SER A 362 9.62 -0.93 38.72
CA SER A 362 10.24 -2.22 38.97
C SER A 362 9.16 -3.27 39.21
N PHE A 363 9.51 -4.55 39.03
CA PHE A 363 8.67 -5.69 39.42
C PHE A 363 9.05 -6.17 40.81
N GLU A 364 8.13 -6.08 41.81
CA GLU A 364 8.44 -6.28 43.21
C GLU A 364 7.89 -7.60 43.79
N ASN A 365 6.69 -8.05 43.38
CA ASN A 365 5.99 -9.12 44.08
C ASN A 365 5.58 -10.27 43.19
N GLU A 366 4.57 -10.09 42.34
CA GLU A 366 3.93 -11.18 41.60
C GLU A 366 3.21 -10.75 40.32
N ILE A 367 3.07 -11.69 39.39
CA ILE A 367 2.13 -11.63 38.27
C ILE A 367 0.94 -12.51 38.63
N ARG A 368 -0.28 -12.00 38.48
CA ARG A 368 -1.50 -12.73 38.81
C ARG A 368 -2.48 -12.73 37.65
N PHE A 369 -2.99 -13.91 37.33
CA PHE A 369 -4.10 -14.15 36.40
C PHE A 369 -5.33 -14.53 37.21
N GLU A 370 -6.46 -13.85 36.99
CA GLU A 370 -7.73 -14.07 37.68
C GLU A 370 -8.83 -14.32 36.65
N ASP A 371 -9.33 -15.54 36.57
CA ASP A 371 -10.37 -16.02 35.65
C ASP A 371 -10.17 -15.61 34.18
N VAL A 372 -8.90 -15.65 33.72
CA VAL A 372 -8.50 -15.15 32.40
C VAL A 372 -8.99 -16.11 31.30
N CYS A 373 -9.72 -15.53 30.33
CA CYS A 373 -10.07 -16.20 29.09
C CYS A 373 -9.51 -15.41 27.89
N PHE A 374 -9.24 -16.11 26.80
CA PHE A 374 -8.78 -15.50 25.57
C PHE A 374 -9.28 -16.23 24.34
N SER A 375 -9.68 -15.46 23.32
CA SER A 375 -9.99 -15.93 21.96
C SER A 375 -9.27 -15.04 20.95
N TYR A 376 -8.73 -15.64 19.88
CA TYR A 376 -8.28 -14.89 18.70
C TYR A 376 -9.52 -14.54 17.89
N ASP A 377 -9.70 -13.27 17.56
CA ASP A 377 -10.92 -12.72 16.95
C ASP A 377 -12.20 -12.94 17.79
N ASP A 378 -13.35 -12.50 17.28
CA ASP A 378 -14.67 -12.75 17.88
C ASP A 378 -15.15 -14.21 17.68
N SER A 379 -14.22 -15.17 17.53
CA SER A 379 -14.56 -16.58 17.40
C SER A 379 -15.12 -17.12 18.72
N GLU A 380 -16.12 -18.01 18.65
CA GLU A 380 -16.68 -18.70 19.81
C GLU A 380 -15.66 -19.64 20.49
N THR A 381 -14.53 -19.93 19.82
CA THR A 381 -13.54 -20.89 20.32
C THR A 381 -12.55 -20.19 21.25
N ARG A 382 -12.69 -20.44 22.56
CA ARG A 382 -11.76 -19.95 23.58
C ARG A 382 -10.46 -20.77 23.56
N VAL A 383 -9.33 -20.09 23.36
CA VAL A 383 -7.98 -20.66 23.43
C VAL A 383 -7.52 -20.82 24.87
N LEU A 384 -7.86 -19.86 25.74
CA LEU A 384 -7.66 -19.95 27.19
C LEU A 384 -9.02 -19.86 27.90
N LYS A 385 -9.19 -20.64 28.97
CA LYS A 385 -10.45 -20.78 29.70
C LYS A 385 -10.19 -20.76 31.20
N ASN A 386 -10.68 -19.72 31.88
CA ASN A 386 -10.65 -19.56 33.33
C ASN A 386 -9.27 -19.83 33.95
N ILE A 387 -8.22 -19.22 33.38
CA ILE A 387 -6.88 -19.36 33.89
C ILE A 387 -6.75 -18.57 35.20
N ASN A 388 -6.42 -19.28 36.27
CA ASN A 388 -6.04 -18.72 37.57
C ASN A 388 -4.62 -19.15 37.87
N LEU A 389 -3.69 -18.20 37.89
CA LEU A 389 -2.25 -18.46 38.06
C LEU A 389 -1.59 -17.30 38.78
N LYS A 390 -0.74 -17.64 39.73
CA LYS A 390 0.08 -16.68 40.47
C LYS A 390 1.56 -17.03 40.29
N ILE A 391 2.38 -16.07 39.86
CA ILE A 391 3.82 -16.22 39.63
C ILE A 391 4.54 -15.23 40.52
N ARG A 392 5.38 -15.73 41.43
CA ARG A 392 6.12 -14.88 42.40
C ARG A 392 7.42 -14.35 41.82
N LYS A 393 7.87 -13.22 42.33
CA LYS A 393 9.20 -12.67 41.98
C LYS A 393 10.31 -13.71 42.27
N GLY A 394 11.18 -13.91 41.28
CA GLY A 394 12.30 -14.87 41.39
C GLY A 394 11.90 -16.33 41.16
N GLU A 395 10.63 -16.63 40.92
CA GLU A 395 10.14 -17.99 40.62
C GLU A 395 10.37 -18.36 39.16
N THR A 396 10.82 -19.58 38.94
CA THR A 396 10.89 -20.18 37.57
C THR A 396 9.76 -21.16 37.38
N ILE A 397 8.84 -20.86 36.46
CA ILE A 397 7.75 -21.77 36.10
C ILE A 397 7.97 -22.39 34.72
N ALA A 398 7.63 -23.67 34.58
CA ALA A 398 7.62 -24.39 33.31
C ALA A 398 6.20 -24.62 32.83
N LEU A 399 5.84 -24.10 31.65
CA LEU A 399 4.58 -24.39 30.95
C LEU A 399 4.77 -25.64 30.10
N VAL A 400 4.01 -26.69 30.39
CA VAL A 400 4.07 -27.98 29.71
C VAL A 400 2.69 -28.33 29.15
N GLY A 401 2.61 -29.17 28.13
CA GLY A 401 1.34 -29.65 27.55
C GLY A 401 1.45 -29.83 26.04
N GLU A 402 0.39 -30.31 25.40
CA GLU A 402 0.34 -30.58 23.97
C GLU A 402 0.47 -29.33 23.12
N SER A 403 0.92 -29.49 21.85
CA SER A 403 0.94 -28.40 20.88
C SER A 403 -0.48 -27.87 20.66
N GLY A 404 -0.66 -26.55 20.64
CA GLY A 404 -1.98 -25.93 20.54
C GLY A 404 -2.74 -25.82 21.89
N GLY A 405 -2.18 -26.25 23.02
CA GLY A 405 -2.81 -26.18 24.36
C GLY A 405 -2.93 -24.74 24.93
N GLY A 406 -2.41 -23.70 24.26
CA GLY A 406 -2.54 -22.30 24.70
C GLY A 406 -1.30 -21.72 25.38
N LYS A 407 -0.17 -22.47 25.49
CA LYS A 407 1.06 -22.05 26.20
C LYS A 407 1.63 -20.72 25.70
N SER A 408 1.89 -20.60 24.42
CA SER A 408 2.42 -19.35 23.82
C SER A 408 1.42 -18.20 23.95
N THR A 409 0.13 -18.49 23.82
CA THR A 409 -0.94 -17.50 24.03
C THR A 409 -0.94 -16.96 25.47
N LEU A 410 -0.80 -17.84 26.47
CA LEU A 410 -0.71 -17.43 27.87
C LEU A 410 0.49 -16.51 28.11
N MET A 411 1.64 -16.86 27.51
CA MET A 411 2.87 -16.08 27.59
C MET A 411 2.76 -14.73 26.89
N ASP A 412 2.08 -14.65 25.74
CA ASP A 412 1.88 -13.42 24.95
C ASP A 412 0.97 -12.38 25.65
N LEU A 413 0.12 -12.82 26.60
CA LEU A 413 -0.72 -11.91 27.38
C LEU A 413 0.08 -11.09 28.42
N ILE A 414 1.21 -11.60 28.92
CA ILE A 414 2.02 -10.92 29.94
C ILE A 414 2.60 -9.58 29.43
N PRO A 415 3.27 -9.52 28.25
CA PRO A 415 3.74 -8.27 27.67
C PRO A 415 2.61 -7.46 27.01
N ARG A 416 1.37 -7.88 27.21
CA ARG A 416 0.20 -7.25 26.62
C ARG A 416 0.33 -7.14 25.10
N PHE A 417 0.67 -8.27 24.42
CA PHE A 417 0.60 -8.36 22.95
C PHE A 417 -0.84 -8.51 22.45
N ALA A 418 -1.72 -8.95 23.34
CA ALA A 418 -3.17 -8.95 23.18
C ALA A 418 -3.82 -8.72 24.56
N ASP A 419 -5.03 -8.19 24.60
CA ASP A 419 -5.82 -8.08 25.82
C ASP A 419 -6.67 -9.35 26.03
N CYS A 420 -6.82 -9.80 27.28
CA CYS A 420 -7.71 -10.93 27.60
C CYS A 420 -9.17 -10.60 27.29
N THR A 421 -9.94 -11.62 26.87
CA THR A 421 -11.35 -11.48 26.54
C THR A 421 -12.21 -11.37 27.82
N CYS A 422 -11.86 -12.09 28.86
CA CYS A 422 -12.47 -11.97 30.19
C CYS A 422 -11.41 -12.19 31.29
N GLY A 423 -11.74 -11.84 32.51
CA GLY A 423 -10.81 -11.87 33.64
C GLY A 423 -9.83 -10.72 33.68
N ASN A 424 -8.84 -10.81 34.54
CA ASN A 424 -7.85 -9.78 34.76
C ASN A 424 -6.44 -10.35 34.90
N ILE A 425 -5.45 -9.58 34.39
CA ILE A 425 -4.01 -9.85 34.60
C ILE A 425 -3.43 -8.66 35.32
N SER A 426 -2.78 -8.88 36.46
CA SER A 426 -2.15 -7.83 37.24
C SER A 426 -0.67 -8.11 37.48
N VAL A 427 0.12 -7.04 37.55
CA VAL A 427 1.52 -7.04 37.99
C VAL A 427 1.61 -6.18 39.24
N ASP A 428 2.08 -6.78 40.34
CA ASP A 428 2.14 -6.15 41.64
C ASP A 428 0.81 -5.55 42.13
N GLY A 429 -0.31 -6.22 41.80
CA GLY A 429 -1.67 -5.80 42.13
C GLY A 429 -2.26 -4.72 41.23
N ILE A 430 -1.52 -4.23 40.21
CA ILE A 430 -2.01 -3.25 39.23
C ILE A 430 -2.40 -3.98 37.95
N ASP A 431 -3.63 -3.75 37.47
CA ASP A 431 -4.08 -4.28 36.16
C ASP A 431 -3.14 -3.82 35.03
N ILE A 432 -2.66 -4.77 34.21
CA ILE A 432 -1.79 -4.45 33.06
C ILE A 432 -2.43 -3.47 32.06
N LYS A 433 -3.77 -3.36 32.06
CA LYS A 433 -4.52 -2.40 31.23
C LYS A 433 -4.36 -0.96 31.73
N GLN A 434 -4.02 -0.78 33.01
CA GLN A 434 -3.77 0.52 33.63
C GLN A 434 -2.28 0.91 33.63
N LEU A 435 -1.38 -0.02 33.27
CA LEU A 435 0.05 0.24 33.16
C LEU A 435 0.43 0.88 31.83
N ASP A 436 1.44 1.74 31.86
CA ASP A 436 2.11 2.18 30.63
C ASP A 436 2.80 0.98 29.95
N ILE A 437 2.40 0.71 28.70
CA ILE A 437 2.86 -0.44 27.92
C ILE A 437 4.40 -0.44 27.77
N ASN A 438 5.00 0.72 27.60
CA ASN A 438 6.44 0.81 27.42
C ASN A 438 7.18 0.44 28.71
N SER A 439 6.69 0.91 29.86
CA SER A 439 7.25 0.57 31.16
C SER A 439 7.09 -0.92 31.46
N LEU A 440 5.92 -1.50 31.21
CA LEU A 440 5.66 -2.94 31.35
C LEU A 440 6.62 -3.77 30.47
N ARG A 441 6.72 -3.46 29.18
CA ARG A 441 7.58 -4.19 28.24
C ARG A 441 9.07 -3.99 28.51
N LYS A 442 9.46 -2.89 29.15
CA LYS A 442 10.85 -2.68 29.57
C LYS A 442 11.28 -3.67 30.65
N THR A 443 10.40 -4.05 31.57
CA THR A 443 10.69 -5.04 32.62
C THR A 443 10.69 -6.48 32.12
N ILE A 444 10.17 -6.75 30.90
CA ILE A 444 10.01 -8.09 30.33
C ILE A 444 11.02 -8.34 29.22
N GLY A 445 11.76 -9.44 29.26
CA GLY A 445 12.59 -9.98 28.18
C GLY A 445 11.88 -11.14 27.49
N TYR A 446 12.09 -11.27 26.18
CA TYR A 446 11.43 -12.30 25.37
C TYR A 446 12.42 -13.02 24.45
N VAL A 447 12.63 -14.30 24.67
CA VAL A 447 13.42 -15.16 23.78
C VAL A 447 12.48 -16.17 23.11
N GLY A 448 12.18 -15.92 21.84
CA GLY A 448 11.25 -16.77 21.08
C GLY A 448 11.89 -18.03 20.51
N GLN A 449 11.05 -18.95 20.04
CA GLN A 449 11.44 -20.20 19.37
C GLN A 449 12.33 -19.96 18.14
N GLN A 450 12.01 -18.95 17.35
CA GLN A 450 12.82 -18.55 16.19
C GLN A 450 13.69 -17.35 16.55
N ALA A 451 15.00 -17.49 16.40
CA ALA A 451 15.94 -16.40 16.55
C ALA A 451 15.79 -15.40 15.40
N ILE A 452 15.15 -14.26 15.69
CA ILE A 452 14.92 -13.19 14.70
C ILE A 452 16.05 -12.18 14.77
N LEU A 453 16.81 -12.06 13.68
CA LEU A 453 17.84 -11.05 13.48
C LEU A 453 17.45 -10.12 12.34
N PHE A 454 17.82 -8.85 12.43
CA PHE A 454 17.59 -7.84 11.42
C PHE A 454 18.78 -7.73 10.47
N ASN A 455 18.55 -7.27 9.25
CA ASN A 455 19.60 -7.02 8.26
C ASN A 455 20.40 -5.77 8.63
N ASP A 456 21.16 -5.88 9.71
CA ASP A 456 21.98 -4.83 10.31
C ASP A 456 23.27 -5.44 10.88
N THR A 457 24.12 -4.64 11.53
CA THR A 457 25.33 -5.13 12.19
C THR A 457 24.98 -6.07 13.35
N ILE A 458 25.90 -6.94 13.74
CA ILE A 458 25.75 -7.76 14.94
C ILE A 458 25.62 -6.87 16.17
N PHE A 459 26.39 -5.77 16.25
CA PHE A 459 26.25 -4.75 17.29
C PHE A 459 24.82 -4.26 17.41
N ASN A 460 24.21 -3.76 16.31
CA ASN A 460 22.85 -3.23 16.31
C ASN A 460 21.79 -4.31 16.59
N ASN A 461 22.07 -5.57 16.27
CA ASN A 461 21.20 -6.67 16.64
C ASN A 461 21.22 -6.97 18.15
N ILE A 462 22.36 -6.85 18.81
CA ILE A 462 22.45 -7.00 20.27
C ILE A 462 21.89 -5.76 20.98
N ALA A 463 22.24 -4.56 20.51
CA ALA A 463 21.77 -3.28 21.04
C ALA A 463 20.34 -2.90 20.60
N PHE A 464 19.55 -3.84 20.08
CA PHE A 464 18.23 -3.58 19.53
C PHE A 464 17.29 -2.91 20.55
N GLY A 465 16.78 -1.71 20.20
CA GLY A 465 15.93 -0.89 21.09
C GLY A 465 16.69 -0.08 22.15
N LEU A 466 18.02 -0.12 22.16
CA LEU A 466 18.90 0.60 23.08
C LEU A 466 19.89 1.47 22.28
N PRO A 467 19.47 2.66 21.81
CA PRO A 467 20.30 3.48 20.91
C PRO A 467 21.60 3.99 21.56
N ASP A 468 21.64 4.11 22.89
CA ASP A 468 22.78 4.62 23.65
C ASP A 468 23.70 3.51 24.19
N ALA A 469 23.55 2.27 23.72
CA ALA A 469 24.36 1.13 24.16
C ALA A 469 25.85 1.35 23.79
N ARG A 470 26.73 1.20 24.76
CA ARG A 470 28.17 1.30 24.53
C ARG A 470 28.74 -0.04 24.08
N MET A 471 29.83 0.00 23.32
CA MET A 471 30.50 -1.20 22.82
C MET A 471 30.91 -2.16 23.96
N GLU A 472 31.37 -1.62 25.07
CA GLU A 472 31.78 -2.38 26.24
C GLU A 472 30.63 -3.19 26.84
N ASP A 473 29.43 -2.60 26.91
CA ASP A 473 28.23 -3.25 27.45
C ASP A 473 27.74 -4.36 26.49
N VAL A 474 27.80 -4.11 25.17
CA VAL A 474 27.49 -5.11 24.15
C VAL A 474 28.47 -6.28 24.17
N GLU A 475 29.77 -6.02 24.34
CA GLU A 475 30.78 -7.08 24.48
C GLU A 475 30.57 -7.91 25.76
N ALA A 476 30.25 -7.27 26.86
CA ALA A 476 29.98 -7.96 28.13
C ALA A 476 28.77 -8.90 27.98
N ALA A 477 27.67 -8.41 27.39
CA ALA A 477 26.49 -9.21 27.12
C ALA A 477 26.78 -10.37 26.15
N ALA A 478 27.55 -10.13 25.10
CA ALA A 478 27.93 -11.17 24.16
C ALA A 478 28.86 -12.24 24.77
N LYS A 479 29.76 -11.85 25.70
CA LYS A 479 30.59 -12.79 26.44
C LYS A 479 29.75 -13.66 27.37
N ALA A 480 28.80 -13.06 28.09
CA ALA A 480 27.88 -13.79 28.97
C ALA A 480 26.97 -14.77 28.18
N ALA A 481 26.57 -14.40 26.94
CA ALA A 481 25.82 -15.28 26.02
C ALA A 481 26.68 -16.30 25.28
N ASN A 482 27.98 -16.42 25.57
CA ASN A 482 28.93 -17.25 24.82
C ASN A 482 28.96 -16.92 23.31
N ALA A 483 28.67 -15.67 22.94
CA ALA A 483 28.60 -15.22 21.55
C ALA A 483 29.90 -14.55 21.07
N HIS A 484 30.68 -13.93 21.96
CA HIS A 484 31.86 -13.14 21.62
C HIS A 484 32.85 -13.85 20.73
N ASN A 485 33.18 -15.11 21.03
CA ASN A 485 34.23 -15.86 20.31
C ASN A 485 33.87 -16.12 18.82
N PHE A 486 32.62 -16.41 18.49
CA PHE A 486 32.25 -16.58 17.09
C PHE A 486 32.07 -15.23 16.38
N ILE A 487 31.59 -14.19 17.09
CA ILE A 487 31.49 -12.83 16.55
C ILE A 487 32.88 -12.34 16.10
N MET A 488 33.90 -12.51 16.92
CA MET A 488 35.27 -12.11 16.58
C MET A 488 35.90 -12.91 15.44
N LYS A 489 35.34 -14.06 15.09
CA LYS A 489 35.76 -14.85 13.91
C LYS A 489 35.11 -14.37 12.62
N THR A 490 34.09 -13.53 12.67
CA THR A 490 33.50 -12.94 11.47
C THR A 490 34.41 -11.84 10.92
N GLU A 491 34.26 -11.52 9.64
CA GLU A 491 35.17 -10.63 8.89
C GLU A 491 35.37 -9.25 9.56
N ASN A 492 34.30 -8.66 10.11
CA ASN A 492 34.32 -7.33 10.76
C ASN A 492 33.90 -7.37 12.24
N GLY A 493 33.97 -8.53 12.91
CA GLY A 493 33.56 -8.66 14.30
C GLY A 493 32.12 -8.18 14.55
N TYR A 494 31.93 -7.34 15.55
CA TYR A 494 30.61 -6.76 15.87
C TYR A 494 30.03 -5.86 14.78
N GLN A 495 30.85 -5.33 13.87
CA GLN A 495 30.41 -4.52 12.73
C GLN A 495 30.04 -5.36 11.51
N THR A 496 30.13 -6.68 11.61
CA THR A 496 29.70 -7.59 10.54
C THR A 496 28.21 -7.41 10.28
N ARG A 497 27.85 -7.08 9.04
CA ARG A 497 26.47 -6.87 8.63
C ARG A 497 25.81 -8.19 8.27
N LEU A 498 24.73 -8.50 8.95
CA LEU A 498 23.93 -9.69 8.67
C LEU A 498 23.01 -9.44 7.47
N ILE A 499 22.89 -10.44 6.60
CA ILE A 499 22.01 -10.47 5.44
C ILE A 499 21.05 -11.64 5.60
N ASP A 500 19.87 -11.56 4.98
CA ASP A 500 18.85 -12.62 5.00
C ASP A 500 18.53 -13.11 6.42
N ARG A 501 18.38 -12.17 7.36
CA ARG A 501 18.10 -12.46 8.79
C ARG A 501 19.16 -13.32 9.45
N GLY A 502 20.41 -13.18 9.04
CA GLY A 502 21.52 -13.93 9.59
C GLY A 502 21.56 -15.41 9.18
N MET A 503 21.05 -15.76 7.99
CA MET A 503 21.09 -17.15 7.49
C MET A 503 22.52 -17.69 7.32
N SER A 504 23.54 -16.84 7.26
CA SER A 504 24.95 -17.22 7.27
C SER A 504 25.43 -17.77 8.62
N LEU A 505 24.70 -17.51 9.70
CA LEU A 505 24.98 -18.02 11.05
C LEU A 505 24.24 -19.32 11.31
N SER A 506 24.82 -20.21 12.11
CA SER A 506 24.14 -21.40 12.61
C SER A 506 22.93 -21.03 13.50
N GLY A 507 22.00 -21.96 13.70
CA GLY A 507 20.85 -21.76 14.59
C GLY A 507 21.27 -21.34 16.00
N GLY A 508 22.28 -22.01 16.56
CA GLY A 508 22.80 -21.71 17.89
C GLY A 508 23.51 -20.34 17.99
N GLU A 509 24.20 -19.90 16.95
CA GLU A 509 24.82 -18.57 16.89
C GLU A 509 23.75 -17.47 16.87
N ARG A 510 22.71 -17.62 16.04
CA ARG A 510 21.58 -16.68 16.04
C ARG A 510 20.90 -16.60 17.41
N GLN A 511 20.66 -17.75 18.04
CA GLN A 511 20.03 -17.80 19.36
C GLN A 511 20.87 -17.08 20.43
N ARG A 512 22.21 -17.28 20.43
CA ARG A 512 23.12 -16.59 21.36
C ARG A 512 23.13 -15.07 21.16
N ILE A 513 22.98 -14.57 19.93
CA ILE A 513 22.80 -13.13 19.69
C ILE A 513 21.49 -12.64 20.29
N CYS A 514 20.37 -13.38 20.15
CA CYS A 514 19.11 -13.04 20.79
C CYS A 514 19.22 -13.05 22.32
N ILE A 515 19.94 -14.02 22.92
CA ILE A 515 20.18 -14.07 24.36
C ILE A 515 21.07 -12.88 24.81
N ALA A 516 22.11 -12.54 24.04
CA ALA A 516 22.94 -11.36 24.31
C ALA A 516 22.13 -10.07 24.32
N ARG A 517 21.14 -9.94 23.42
CA ARG A 517 20.19 -8.82 23.40
C ARG A 517 19.43 -8.70 24.71
N GLU A 518 18.92 -9.81 25.24
CA GLU A 518 18.15 -9.80 26.49
C GLU A 518 19.07 -9.61 27.72
N LEU A 519 20.30 -10.11 27.68
CA LEU A 519 21.31 -9.83 28.74
C LEU A 519 21.65 -8.34 28.81
N LEU A 520 21.82 -7.68 27.66
CA LEU A 520 22.06 -6.24 27.59
C LEU A 520 20.86 -5.44 28.09
N LYS A 521 19.64 -5.86 27.76
CA LYS A 521 18.40 -5.24 28.25
C LYS A 521 18.20 -5.41 29.74
N ASN A 522 18.70 -6.51 30.32
CA ASN A 522 18.64 -6.87 31.74
C ASN A 522 17.20 -6.81 32.34
N PRO A 523 16.21 -7.55 31.81
CA PRO A 523 14.83 -7.52 32.30
C PRO A 523 14.67 -8.22 33.64
N GLU A 524 13.59 -7.94 34.38
CA GLU A 524 13.25 -8.59 35.65
C GLU A 524 12.40 -9.85 35.45
N ILE A 525 11.60 -9.86 34.40
CA ILE A 525 10.75 -10.98 33.97
C ILE A 525 11.28 -11.53 32.65
N LEU A 526 11.45 -12.84 32.55
CA LEU A 526 11.98 -13.49 31.36
C LEU A 526 10.99 -14.50 30.81
N LEU A 527 10.61 -14.33 29.54
CA LEU A 527 9.75 -15.23 28.81
C LEU A 527 10.59 -16.03 27.80
N LEU A 528 10.62 -17.35 27.92
CA LEU A 528 11.42 -18.26 27.10
C LEU A 528 10.50 -19.23 26.36
N ASP A 529 10.43 -19.12 25.01
CA ASP A 529 9.64 -20.01 24.16
C ASP A 529 10.56 -20.97 23.41
N GLU A 530 10.67 -22.21 23.85
CA GLU A 530 11.42 -23.30 23.18
C GLU A 530 12.82 -22.92 22.64
N ALA A 531 13.58 -22.14 23.36
CA ALA A 531 14.83 -21.52 22.88
C ALA A 531 15.92 -22.52 22.38
N THR A 532 15.73 -23.85 22.50
CA THR A 532 16.73 -24.87 22.12
C THR A 532 16.22 -25.99 21.20
N SER A 533 14.96 -25.96 20.77
CA SER A 533 14.29 -27.12 20.10
C SER A 533 14.88 -27.53 18.74
N ALA A 534 15.57 -26.61 18.04
CA ALA A 534 16.10 -26.85 16.68
C ALA A 534 17.63 -26.90 16.63
N LEU A 535 18.32 -27.14 17.76
CA LEU A 535 19.78 -27.10 17.85
C LEU A 535 20.39 -28.51 17.93
N ASP A 536 21.60 -28.66 17.39
CA ASP A 536 22.44 -29.82 17.63
C ASP A 536 22.93 -29.85 19.10
N THR A 537 23.28 -31.03 19.59
CA THR A 537 23.59 -31.27 21.01
C THR A 537 24.71 -30.35 21.55
N GLN A 538 25.72 -30.05 20.75
CA GLN A 538 26.83 -29.16 21.18
C GLN A 538 26.38 -27.72 21.27
N SER A 539 25.66 -27.21 20.26
CA SER A 539 25.09 -25.87 20.25
C SER A 539 24.06 -25.68 21.36
N GLU A 540 23.25 -26.71 21.63
CA GLU A 540 22.27 -26.73 22.70
C GLU A 540 22.92 -26.51 24.07
N PHE A 541 24.00 -27.24 24.39
CA PHE A 541 24.69 -27.10 25.68
C PHE A 541 25.18 -25.67 25.90
N VAL A 542 25.78 -25.04 24.88
CA VAL A 542 26.28 -23.66 24.97
C VAL A 542 25.14 -22.64 25.09
N VAL A 543 24.03 -22.85 24.37
CA VAL A 543 22.84 -22.00 24.46
C VAL A 543 22.18 -22.14 25.84
N GLN A 544 22.11 -23.37 26.38
CA GLN A 544 21.57 -23.62 27.71
C GLN A 544 22.38 -22.91 28.79
N GLN A 545 23.72 -22.92 28.72
CA GLN A 545 24.56 -22.14 29.63
C GLN A 545 24.24 -20.64 29.56
N ALA A 546 24.04 -20.09 28.37
CA ALA A 546 23.68 -18.69 28.20
C ALA A 546 22.27 -18.38 28.77
N ILE A 547 21.31 -19.30 28.64
CA ILE A 547 19.97 -19.19 29.24
C ILE A 547 20.07 -19.27 30.77
N ASP A 548 20.85 -20.20 31.32
CA ASP A 548 21.06 -20.34 32.74
C ASP A 548 21.69 -19.07 33.34
N GLU A 549 22.62 -18.43 32.61
CA GLU A 549 23.21 -17.14 33.01
C GLU A 549 22.19 -16.00 32.99
N LEU A 550 21.38 -15.92 31.88
CA LEU A 550 20.32 -14.91 31.73
C LEU A 550 19.25 -15.04 32.83
N SER A 551 18.94 -16.27 33.24
CA SER A 551 17.84 -16.57 34.19
C SER A 551 18.22 -16.30 35.67
N LYS A 552 19.50 -16.07 35.98
CA LYS A 552 19.93 -15.81 37.35
C LYS A 552 19.18 -14.62 37.97
N SER A 553 18.56 -14.85 39.12
CA SER A 553 17.84 -13.82 39.88
C SER A 553 16.67 -13.17 39.15
N LYS A 554 16.14 -13.83 38.12
CA LYS A 554 14.99 -13.37 37.32
C LYS A 554 13.75 -14.19 37.64
N THR A 555 12.58 -13.62 37.32
CA THR A 555 11.33 -14.40 37.28
C THR A 555 11.19 -14.97 35.89
N CYS A 556 11.18 -16.30 35.78
CA CYS A 556 11.22 -16.98 34.49
C CYS A 556 9.93 -17.74 34.20
N ILE A 557 9.39 -17.55 32.98
CA ILE A 557 8.27 -18.33 32.45
C ILE A 557 8.77 -19.03 31.19
N ILE A 558 8.84 -20.36 31.22
CA ILE A 558 9.51 -21.16 30.20
C ILE A 558 8.49 -22.12 29.56
N ILE A 559 8.27 -22.05 28.25
CA ILE A 559 7.58 -23.12 27.53
C ILE A 559 8.60 -24.24 27.31
N ALA A 560 8.41 -25.35 28.03
CA ALA A 560 9.37 -26.44 28.06
C ALA A 560 8.87 -27.63 27.24
N HIS A 561 9.68 -28.05 26.27
CA HIS A 561 9.52 -29.28 25.50
C HIS A 561 10.59 -30.34 25.86
N ARG A 562 11.52 -30.01 26.74
CA ARG A 562 12.60 -30.91 27.17
C ARG A 562 12.56 -31.15 28.68
N LEU A 563 12.72 -32.41 29.06
CA LEU A 563 12.68 -32.82 30.44
C LEU A 563 13.76 -32.13 31.32
N SER A 564 14.96 -31.86 30.74
CA SER A 564 16.05 -31.15 31.40
C SER A 564 15.69 -29.73 31.84
N THR A 565 14.80 -29.05 31.11
CA THR A 565 14.29 -27.73 31.46
C THR A 565 13.19 -27.83 32.52
N VAL A 566 12.30 -28.81 32.38
CA VAL A 566 11.18 -29.03 33.29
C VAL A 566 11.66 -29.40 34.71
N THR A 567 12.72 -30.21 34.82
CA THR A 567 13.29 -30.63 36.13
C THR A 567 13.96 -29.53 36.92
N LYS A 568 14.37 -28.44 36.26
CA LYS A 568 15.02 -27.26 36.90
C LYS A 568 14.00 -26.22 37.36
N ALA A 569 12.73 -26.30 36.92
CA ALA A 569 11.73 -25.32 37.31
C ALA A 569 11.26 -25.53 38.76
N ASP A 570 11.01 -24.40 39.45
CA ASP A 570 10.45 -24.43 40.83
C ASP A 570 9.02 -24.98 40.81
N ARG A 571 8.26 -24.68 39.73
CA ARG A 571 6.88 -25.14 39.59
C ARG A 571 6.55 -25.42 38.11
N ILE A 572 5.78 -26.42 37.88
CA ILE A 572 5.33 -26.88 36.55
C ILE A 572 3.83 -26.67 36.45
N ILE A 573 3.40 -26.12 35.31
CA ILE A 573 2.01 -25.87 34.96
C ILE A 573 1.67 -26.71 33.74
N LEU A 574 0.81 -27.71 33.89
CA LEU A 574 0.30 -28.48 32.76
C LEU A 574 -0.93 -27.81 32.17
N LEU A 575 -0.79 -27.30 30.92
CA LEU A 575 -1.85 -26.63 30.20
C LEU A 575 -2.39 -27.54 29.07
N GLU A 576 -3.66 -27.89 29.12
CA GLU A 576 -4.34 -28.70 28.09
C GLU A 576 -5.69 -28.07 27.71
N SER A 577 -5.96 -27.99 26.42
CA SER A 577 -7.23 -27.45 25.87
C SER A 577 -7.59 -26.06 26.45
N GLY A 578 -6.60 -25.28 26.80
CA GLY A 578 -6.75 -23.92 27.34
C GLY A 578 -7.02 -23.83 28.82
N GLU A 579 -6.88 -24.92 29.58
CA GLU A 579 -7.10 -24.97 31.04
C GLU A 579 -5.85 -25.50 31.77
N ILE A 580 -5.60 -25.01 32.98
CA ILE A 580 -4.58 -25.57 33.89
C ILE A 580 -5.15 -26.88 34.46
N LYS A 581 -4.51 -28.02 34.17
CA LYS A 581 -4.95 -29.34 34.61
C LYS A 581 -4.19 -29.81 35.83
N GLU A 582 -2.88 -29.54 35.87
CA GLU A 582 -2.03 -29.93 36.99
C GLU A 582 -1.01 -28.81 37.27
N GLU A 583 -0.70 -28.62 38.54
CA GLU A 583 0.24 -27.63 39.02
C GLU A 583 0.99 -28.18 40.23
N GLY A 584 2.33 -28.05 40.24
CA GLY A 584 3.16 -28.52 41.36
C GLY A 584 4.63 -28.63 41.00
N THR A 585 5.43 -29.11 41.92
CA THR A 585 6.86 -29.42 41.68
C THR A 585 6.98 -30.71 40.86
N TYR A 586 8.12 -30.92 40.21
CA TYR A 586 8.39 -32.13 39.43
C TYR A 586 8.13 -33.41 40.23
N GLN A 587 8.57 -33.47 41.47
CA GLN A 587 8.41 -34.65 42.35
C GLN A 587 6.96 -34.89 42.74
N GLU A 588 6.19 -33.84 43.01
CA GLU A 588 4.77 -33.94 43.36
C GLU A 588 3.97 -34.46 42.17
N LEU A 589 4.18 -33.89 40.96
CA LEU A 589 3.44 -34.28 39.77
C LEU A 589 3.75 -35.73 39.32
N ILE A 590 5.01 -36.16 39.44
CA ILE A 590 5.35 -37.59 39.19
C ILE A 590 4.67 -38.53 40.19
N ARG A 591 4.64 -38.15 41.50
CA ARG A 591 3.98 -38.96 42.53
C ARG A 591 2.46 -39.06 42.33
N LEU A 592 1.81 -38.00 41.83
CA LEU A 592 0.39 -38.00 41.50
C LEU A 592 0.04 -39.01 40.39
N ASN A 593 1.00 -39.42 39.58
CA ASN A 593 0.87 -40.39 38.50
C ASN A 593 -0.32 -40.12 37.56
N GLN A 594 -0.54 -38.85 37.25
CA GLN A 594 -1.62 -38.39 36.38
C GLN A 594 -1.08 -38.06 34.97
N ARG A 595 -1.61 -37.01 34.33
CA ARG A 595 -1.29 -36.68 32.95
C ARG A 595 0.17 -36.24 32.74
N PHE A 596 0.72 -35.46 33.67
CA PHE A 596 2.11 -35.04 33.62
C PHE A 596 3.07 -36.24 33.65
N ALA A 597 2.86 -37.18 34.56
CA ALA A 597 3.70 -38.39 34.65
C ALA A 597 3.70 -39.18 33.34
N ARG A 598 2.53 -39.34 32.68
CA ARG A 598 2.42 -39.98 31.36
C ARG A 598 3.17 -39.24 30.26
N LEU A 599 3.13 -37.89 30.26
CA LEU A 599 3.88 -37.10 29.31
C LEU A 599 5.41 -37.29 29.48
N VAL A 600 5.89 -37.39 30.70
CA VAL A 600 7.29 -37.68 31.01
C VAL A 600 7.67 -39.09 30.54
N GLU A 601 6.85 -40.09 30.77
CA GLU A 601 7.08 -41.46 30.28
C GLU A 601 7.20 -41.52 28.76
N MET A 602 6.32 -40.81 28.02
CA MET A 602 6.37 -40.74 26.56
C MET A 602 7.62 -40.02 26.02
N GLN A 603 8.26 -39.13 26.80
CA GLN A 603 9.49 -38.43 26.41
C GLN A 603 10.78 -39.20 26.78
N THR A 604 10.70 -40.17 27.66
CA THR A 604 11.82 -41.00 28.08
C THR A 604 11.96 -42.30 27.28
N LEU A 605 10.97 -42.65 26.48
CA LEU A 605 10.97 -43.72 25.47
C LEU A 605 11.44 -43.18 24.11
#